data_2e698ba6a416f7bbf757bdc3713cf453
#
_entry.id   2e698ba6a416f7bbf757bdc3713cf453
#
_cell.length_a   1.000
_cell.length_b   1.000
_cell.length_c   1.000
_cell.angle_alpha   90.00
_cell.angle_beta   90.00
_cell.angle_gamma   90.00
#
_symmetry.space_group_name_H-M   'P 1'
#
loop_
_entity.id
_entity.type
_entity.pdbx_description
1 polymer ?
#
loop_
_entity_poly.entity_id
_entity_poly.type
_entity_poly.pdbx_seq_one_letter_code
_entity_poly.pdbx_strand_id
1 'polypeptide(L)'
;MAEVLLLSLVFPPDSVSTAQIMGELAVDLGKHGHRVTVISTIPHYNRHLENERYQPLLPKWGKILYQSEYHGMTVYHTFMPPKGQNILWRLLAWAFFHIISVIAGLTIVPRPSVIIAPSPPLTIGLCAWLLGMLHRAPYIYNVQEIYPDIAVRLGAVRNRWVIDLLYRLETFVYSKASAVTVIASRMREQLLQKGVSKDKVHVIPNFVDVSDLVPLKKDNYFSRKHNLYGKFVVSYAGNMGPTQGLEHFIDAAKLLREEVGICFLMMGDGILREVLRQRIERYILEEFVFLPYQQYSLMGQAYAASDLCLVPQAIETGFEAVPSKVYRIMACARPVLAVTDQNSDLARLVSEASCGAFVLPASVEVLAEMIMRAHQNQQQWQEMGIAGREYVVRHYARETVTNQYHELIETLVSKSGR
;
A
#
# COMPACT_ATOMS: atom_id res chain seq x y z
N MET A 1 9.79 -16.82 -20.89
CA MET A 1 10.03 -17.40 -19.52
C MET A 1 11.30 -16.79 -18.96
N ALA A 2 11.25 -16.11 -17.83
CA ALA A 2 12.40 -15.42 -17.23
C ALA A 2 12.63 -15.88 -15.79
N GLU A 3 13.90 -15.85 -15.34
CA GLU A 3 14.26 -15.96 -13.92
C GLU A 3 14.12 -14.58 -13.28
N VAL A 4 13.15 -14.39 -12.42
CA VAL A 4 12.86 -13.12 -11.75
C VAL A 4 13.35 -13.16 -10.31
N LEU A 5 14.22 -12.25 -9.94
CA LEU A 5 14.58 -12.02 -8.54
C LEU A 5 13.78 -10.83 -8.00
N LEU A 6 12.91 -11.09 -7.04
CA LEU A 6 12.22 -10.05 -6.28
C LEU A 6 13.00 -9.77 -4.99
N LEU A 7 13.53 -8.57 -4.86
CA LEU A 7 14.30 -8.13 -3.70
C LEU A 7 13.46 -7.12 -2.91
N SER A 8 12.79 -7.55 -1.84
CA SER A 8 11.85 -6.72 -1.08
C SER A 8 12.13 -6.76 0.41
N LEU A 9 12.10 -5.59 1.08
CA LEU A 9 12.27 -5.53 2.54
C LEU A 9 11.14 -6.27 3.28
N VAL A 10 9.93 -6.25 2.74
CA VAL A 10 8.75 -6.89 3.30
C VAL A 10 8.11 -7.82 2.27
N PHE A 11 7.68 -8.99 2.72
CA PHE A 11 7.02 -10.00 1.88
C PHE A 11 6.14 -10.88 2.78
N PRO A 12 5.11 -11.57 2.28
CA PRO A 12 4.37 -12.52 3.11
C PRO A 12 5.30 -13.49 3.86
N PRO A 13 5.02 -13.77 5.17
CA PRO A 13 3.75 -13.54 5.87
C PRO A 13 3.61 -12.20 6.61
N ASP A 14 4.45 -11.17 6.35
CA ASP A 14 4.21 -9.82 6.84
C ASP A 14 2.86 -9.27 6.35
N SER A 15 2.09 -8.65 7.26
CA SER A 15 0.71 -8.19 6.97
C SER A 15 0.64 -6.70 6.63
N VAL A 16 1.61 -6.18 5.85
CA VAL A 16 1.58 -4.81 5.34
C VAL A 16 1.21 -4.79 3.85
N SER A 17 0.63 -3.68 3.39
CA SER A 17 0.12 -3.56 2.03
C SER A 17 1.18 -3.89 0.96
N THR A 18 2.40 -3.38 1.11
CA THR A 18 3.50 -3.66 0.17
C THR A 18 3.87 -5.14 0.13
N ALA A 19 3.87 -5.83 1.29
CA ALA A 19 4.14 -7.26 1.34
C ALA A 19 3.08 -8.05 0.57
N GLN A 20 1.81 -7.72 0.77
CA GLN A 20 0.70 -8.35 0.06
C GLN A 20 0.81 -8.12 -1.46
N ILE A 21 1.00 -6.88 -1.90
CA ILE A 21 1.12 -6.51 -3.32
C ILE A 21 2.30 -7.26 -3.97
N MET A 22 3.45 -7.30 -3.32
CA MET A 22 4.62 -8.01 -3.86
C MET A 22 4.43 -9.54 -3.87
N GLY A 23 3.73 -10.09 -2.88
CA GLY A 23 3.36 -11.52 -2.86
C GLY A 23 2.41 -11.88 -4.00
N GLU A 24 1.37 -11.11 -4.19
CA GLU A 24 0.40 -11.30 -5.27
C GLU A 24 1.04 -11.11 -6.65
N LEU A 25 1.90 -10.10 -6.83
CA LEU A 25 2.68 -9.90 -8.06
C LEU A 25 3.56 -11.12 -8.34
N ALA A 26 4.27 -11.63 -7.35
CA ALA A 26 5.14 -12.79 -7.51
C ALA A 26 4.35 -14.04 -7.96
N VAL A 27 3.17 -14.28 -7.35
CA VAL A 27 2.27 -15.36 -7.74
C VAL A 27 1.83 -15.23 -9.21
N ASP A 28 1.42 -14.03 -9.62
CA ASP A 28 0.92 -13.83 -10.98
C ASP A 28 2.03 -13.90 -12.04
N LEU A 29 3.23 -13.42 -11.73
CA LEU A 29 4.40 -13.65 -12.59
C LEU A 29 4.70 -15.14 -12.74
N GLY A 30 4.53 -15.94 -11.67
CA GLY A 30 4.60 -17.39 -11.74
C GLY A 30 3.55 -18.01 -12.68
N LYS A 31 2.30 -17.51 -12.65
CA LYS A 31 1.23 -17.93 -13.58
C LYS A 31 1.55 -17.57 -15.04
N HIS A 32 2.26 -16.47 -15.28
CA HIS A 32 2.77 -16.09 -16.61
C HIS A 32 3.99 -16.92 -17.05
N GLY A 33 4.39 -17.95 -16.28
CA GLY A 33 5.48 -18.87 -16.62
C GLY A 33 6.88 -18.38 -16.26
N HIS A 34 7.01 -17.29 -15.47
CA HIS A 34 8.29 -16.88 -14.92
C HIS A 34 8.64 -17.73 -13.69
N ARG A 35 9.92 -17.98 -13.46
CA ARG A 35 10.42 -18.54 -12.20
C ARG A 35 10.80 -17.40 -11.27
N VAL A 36 10.06 -17.27 -10.17
CA VAL A 36 10.27 -16.18 -9.21
C VAL A 36 10.98 -16.71 -7.98
N THR A 37 12.09 -16.05 -7.62
CA THR A 37 12.78 -16.24 -6.35
C THR A 37 12.72 -14.92 -5.58
N VAL A 38 12.44 -15.00 -4.29
CA VAL A 38 12.29 -13.80 -3.45
C VAL A 38 13.41 -13.76 -2.40
N ILE A 39 14.00 -12.59 -2.20
CA ILE A 39 14.81 -12.30 -1.01
C ILE A 39 14.11 -11.22 -0.22
N SER A 40 13.81 -11.49 1.05
CA SER A 40 13.13 -10.59 1.97
C SER A 40 13.72 -10.67 3.37
N THR A 41 13.05 -10.11 4.36
CA THR A 41 13.41 -10.29 5.77
C THR A 41 12.50 -11.31 6.45
N ILE A 42 12.88 -11.78 7.62
CA ILE A 42 11.92 -12.47 8.51
C ILE A 42 10.78 -11.50 8.85
N PRO A 43 9.56 -12.00 9.11
CA PRO A 43 8.43 -11.16 9.47
C PRO A 43 8.76 -10.24 10.65
N HIS A 44 8.58 -8.94 10.46
CA HIS A 44 8.90 -7.93 11.50
C HIS A 44 7.89 -6.78 11.56
N TYR A 45 6.92 -6.74 10.60
CA TYR A 45 5.81 -5.79 10.57
C TYR A 45 4.48 -6.51 10.79
N ASN A 46 3.65 -6.01 11.72
CA ASN A 46 2.29 -6.50 11.97
C ASN A 46 2.18 -8.04 11.94
N ARG A 47 3.03 -8.68 12.75
CA ARG A 47 3.14 -10.14 12.79
C ARG A 47 1.81 -10.77 13.19
N HIS A 48 1.31 -11.69 12.37
CA HIS A 48 0.18 -12.55 12.69
C HIS A 48 0.69 -14.00 12.82
N LEU A 49 0.68 -14.53 14.04
CA LEU A 49 1.19 -15.88 14.32
C LEU A 49 0.49 -16.97 13.49
N GLU A 50 -0.76 -16.78 13.13
CA GLU A 50 -1.48 -17.71 12.26
C GLU A 50 -0.86 -17.75 10.84
N ASN A 51 -0.56 -16.59 10.26
CA ASN A 51 0.05 -16.53 8.93
C ASN A 51 1.46 -17.14 8.90
N GLU A 52 2.22 -16.97 9.99
CA GLU A 52 3.56 -17.57 10.12
C GLU A 52 3.53 -19.11 10.19
N ARG A 53 2.44 -19.71 10.70
CA ARG A 53 2.27 -21.17 10.72
C ARG A 53 2.10 -21.78 9.32
N TYR A 54 1.51 -21.04 8.38
CA TYR A 54 1.35 -21.50 7.00
C TYR A 54 2.59 -21.33 6.14
N GLN A 55 3.58 -20.55 6.61
CA GLN A 55 4.84 -20.29 5.91
C GLN A 55 6.03 -20.48 6.86
N PRO A 56 6.37 -21.73 7.29
CA PRO A 56 7.40 -21.98 8.27
C PRO A 56 8.79 -21.59 7.74
N LEU A 57 9.59 -20.95 8.59
CA LEU A 57 10.94 -20.52 8.27
C LEU A 57 11.96 -21.61 8.64
N LEU A 58 12.62 -22.17 7.62
CA LEU A 58 13.67 -23.19 7.81
C LEU A 58 15.05 -22.54 7.78
N PRO A 59 15.92 -22.77 8.77
CA PRO A 59 17.27 -22.21 8.76
C PRO A 59 18.06 -22.70 7.53
N LYS A 60 18.72 -21.76 6.82
CA LYS A 60 19.59 -22.06 5.67
C LYS A 60 21.06 -21.80 5.98
N TRP A 61 21.40 -20.62 6.53
CA TRP A 61 22.72 -20.25 7.01
C TRP A 61 22.67 -19.98 8.52
N GLY A 62 22.43 -21.02 9.31
CA GLY A 62 22.19 -20.89 10.74
C GLY A 62 21.03 -19.94 11.01
N LYS A 63 21.26 -18.92 11.86
CA LYS A 63 20.24 -17.90 12.21
C LYS A 63 20.34 -16.61 11.36
N ILE A 64 21.15 -16.62 10.29
CA ILE A 64 21.39 -15.44 9.46
C ILE A 64 20.40 -15.38 8.29
N LEU A 65 20.14 -16.53 7.68
CA LEU A 65 19.24 -16.68 6.53
C LEU A 65 18.32 -17.88 6.75
N TYR A 66 17.05 -17.67 6.45
CA TYR A 66 16.03 -18.71 6.48
C TYR A 66 15.46 -18.89 5.07
N GLN A 67 14.82 -20.01 4.85
CA GLN A 67 14.10 -20.33 3.62
C GLN A 67 12.68 -20.73 3.96
N SER A 68 11.72 -20.28 3.16
CA SER A 68 10.34 -20.75 3.17
C SER A 68 9.85 -20.98 1.75
N GLU A 69 8.65 -21.51 1.64
CA GLU A 69 7.93 -21.64 0.38
C GLU A 69 6.67 -20.79 0.42
N TYR A 70 6.39 -20.08 -0.68
CA TYR A 70 5.18 -19.29 -0.86
C TYR A 70 4.58 -19.58 -2.23
N HIS A 71 3.42 -20.25 -2.28
CA HIS A 71 2.77 -20.67 -3.54
C HIS A 71 3.73 -21.37 -4.53
N GLY A 72 4.57 -22.30 -4.06
CA GLY A 72 5.55 -23.02 -4.87
C GLY A 72 6.83 -22.25 -5.19
N MET A 73 6.95 -20.99 -4.74
CA MET A 73 8.14 -20.17 -4.94
C MET A 73 9.07 -20.22 -3.73
N THR A 74 10.37 -20.21 -3.97
CA THR A 74 11.36 -20.12 -2.90
C THR A 74 11.50 -18.67 -2.41
N VAL A 75 11.38 -18.49 -1.10
CA VAL A 75 11.59 -17.22 -0.42
C VAL A 75 12.73 -17.35 0.57
N TYR A 76 13.74 -16.50 0.43
CA TYR A 76 14.85 -16.38 1.37
C TYR A 76 14.60 -15.19 2.30
N HIS A 77 14.70 -15.42 3.61
CA HIS A 77 14.45 -14.42 4.63
C HIS A 77 15.72 -14.13 5.41
N THR A 78 16.23 -12.91 5.30
CA THR A 78 17.35 -12.48 6.12
C THR A 78 16.87 -12.21 7.54
N PHE A 79 17.72 -12.44 8.52
CA PHE A 79 17.43 -12.01 9.88
C PHE A 79 17.22 -10.50 9.91
N MET A 80 16.21 -10.07 10.66
CA MET A 80 15.92 -8.66 10.94
C MET A 80 15.60 -8.54 12.42
N PRO A 81 16.36 -7.72 13.19
CA PRO A 81 16.03 -7.49 14.59
C PRO A 81 14.66 -6.81 14.70
N PRO A 82 13.92 -7.04 15.80
CA PRO A 82 12.65 -6.39 16.05
C PRO A 82 12.77 -4.87 15.93
N LYS A 83 11.71 -4.23 15.42
CA LYS A 83 11.65 -2.79 15.19
C LYS A 83 11.84 -2.04 16.51
N GLY A 84 13.06 -1.57 16.77
CA GLY A 84 13.39 -0.73 17.92
C GLY A 84 13.16 0.76 17.63
N GLN A 85 13.02 1.56 18.69
CA GLN A 85 12.88 3.02 18.57
C GLN A 85 14.19 3.71 18.15
N ASN A 86 15.34 3.04 18.34
CA ASN A 86 16.65 3.60 18.02
C ASN A 86 16.96 3.54 16.53
N ILE A 87 17.17 4.70 15.91
CA ILE A 87 17.45 4.86 14.50
C ILE A 87 18.73 4.14 14.05
N LEU A 88 19.77 4.11 14.91
CA LEU A 88 21.04 3.43 14.59
C LEU A 88 20.84 1.92 14.43
N TRP A 89 20.07 1.29 15.30
CA TRP A 89 19.75 -0.13 15.18
C TRP A 89 18.97 -0.43 13.90
N ARG A 90 18.09 0.47 13.48
CA ARG A 90 17.36 0.32 12.21
C ARG A 90 18.28 0.40 11.01
N LEU A 91 19.22 1.35 11.01
CA LEU A 91 20.22 1.48 9.94
C LEU A 91 21.14 0.28 9.85
N LEU A 92 21.62 -0.24 11.01
CA LEU A 92 22.41 -1.46 11.08
C LEU A 92 21.63 -2.69 10.58
N ALA A 93 20.35 -2.81 10.94
CA ALA A 93 19.49 -3.87 10.48
C ALA A 93 19.31 -3.83 8.94
N TRP A 94 19.11 -2.64 8.37
CA TRP A 94 19.03 -2.46 6.92
C TRP A 94 20.36 -2.77 6.23
N ALA A 95 21.49 -2.32 6.79
CA ALA A 95 22.81 -2.66 6.26
C ALA A 95 23.04 -4.18 6.26
N PHE A 96 22.69 -4.84 7.35
CA PHE A 96 22.75 -6.30 7.45
C PHE A 96 21.88 -6.97 6.37
N PHE A 97 20.61 -6.56 6.25
CA PHE A 97 19.72 -7.04 5.18
C PHE A 97 20.35 -6.89 3.81
N HIS A 98 20.89 -5.72 3.48
CA HIS A 98 21.49 -5.46 2.17
C HIS A 98 22.69 -6.35 1.88
N ILE A 99 23.60 -6.49 2.86
CA ILE A 99 24.81 -7.32 2.71
C ILE A 99 24.41 -8.79 2.50
N ILE A 100 23.55 -9.32 3.35
CA ILE A 100 23.13 -10.73 3.25
C ILE A 100 22.32 -10.98 1.98
N SER A 101 21.47 -10.03 1.56
CA SER A 101 20.71 -10.13 0.31
C SER A 101 21.61 -10.18 -0.92
N VAL A 102 22.68 -9.39 -0.95
CA VAL A 102 23.66 -9.43 -2.06
C VAL A 102 24.41 -10.76 -2.05
N ILE A 103 24.90 -11.23 -0.89
CA ILE A 103 25.59 -12.52 -0.79
C ILE A 103 24.66 -13.67 -1.21
N ALA A 104 23.43 -13.69 -0.72
CA ALA A 104 22.44 -14.70 -1.08
C ALA A 104 22.10 -14.64 -2.59
N GLY A 105 21.91 -13.45 -3.13
CA GLY A 105 21.66 -13.25 -4.55
C GLY A 105 22.77 -13.72 -5.47
N LEU A 106 24.03 -13.75 -4.98
CA LEU A 106 25.19 -14.22 -5.74
C LEU A 106 25.45 -15.72 -5.59
N THR A 107 25.05 -16.33 -4.48
CA THR A 107 25.52 -17.67 -4.11
C THR A 107 24.46 -18.75 -4.17
N ILE A 108 23.21 -18.44 -3.87
CA ILE A 108 22.14 -19.44 -3.75
C ILE A 108 20.93 -19.19 -4.64
N VAL A 109 20.76 -17.95 -5.14
CA VAL A 109 19.67 -17.62 -6.07
C VAL A 109 20.10 -18.03 -7.49
N PRO A 110 19.20 -18.64 -8.29
CA PRO A 110 19.46 -18.84 -9.70
C PRO A 110 19.80 -17.52 -10.40
N ARG A 111 20.66 -17.55 -11.40
CA ARG A 111 21.07 -16.35 -12.12
C ARG A 111 19.84 -15.61 -12.68
N PRO A 112 19.49 -14.42 -12.18
CA PRO A 112 18.28 -13.74 -12.61
C PRO A 112 18.41 -13.19 -14.03
N SER A 113 17.30 -13.24 -14.78
CA SER A 113 17.14 -12.54 -16.06
C SER A 113 16.73 -11.09 -15.83
N VAL A 114 16.04 -10.82 -14.72
CA VAL A 114 15.58 -9.49 -14.30
C VAL A 114 15.45 -9.42 -12.78
N ILE A 115 15.67 -8.24 -12.21
CA ILE A 115 15.53 -7.98 -10.77
C ILE A 115 14.45 -6.94 -10.56
N ILE A 116 13.54 -7.16 -9.61
CA ILE A 116 12.52 -6.17 -9.17
C ILE A 116 12.85 -5.76 -7.73
N ALA A 117 12.97 -4.47 -7.49
CA ALA A 117 13.31 -3.94 -6.17
C ALA A 117 12.34 -2.81 -5.76
N PRO A 118 11.32 -3.09 -4.92
CA PRO A 118 10.41 -2.07 -4.40
C PRO A 118 11.05 -1.23 -3.29
N SER A 119 10.85 0.08 -3.34
CA SER A 119 11.15 1.00 -2.25
C SER A 119 9.94 1.14 -1.30
N PRO A 120 10.10 1.54 -0.03
CA PRO A 120 11.35 1.74 0.69
C PRO A 120 12.05 0.44 1.10
N PRO A 121 13.36 0.48 1.45
CA PRO A 121 14.23 1.65 1.53
C PRO A 121 14.86 2.03 0.19
N LEU A 122 15.26 3.31 0.01
CA LEU A 122 15.96 3.76 -1.21
C LEU A 122 17.20 2.93 -1.51
N THR A 123 17.91 2.51 -0.46
CA THR A 123 19.16 1.74 -0.54
C THR A 123 19.02 0.33 -1.15
N ILE A 124 17.81 -0.22 -1.25
CA ILE A 124 17.57 -1.50 -1.93
C ILE A 124 17.94 -1.43 -3.42
N GLY A 125 17.82 -0.22 -4.00
CA GLY A 125 18.23 0.04 -5.37
C GLY A 125 19.73 -0.16 -5.60
N LEU A 126 20.59 0.05 -4.59
CA LEU A 126 22.02 -0.28 -4.67
C LEU A 126 22.26 -1.79 -4.75
N CYS A 127 21.52 -2.56 -3.97
CA CYS A 127 21.60 -4.03 -4.01
C CYS A 127 21.16 -4.55 -5.39
N ALA A 128 20.03 -4.03 -5.89
CA ALA A 128 19.53 -4.39 -7.21
C ALA A 128 20.52 -4.01 -8.32
N TRP A 129 21.12 -2.81 -8.26
CA TRP A 129 22.16 -2.39 -9.20
C TRP A 129 23.38 -3.30 -9.15
N LEU A 130 23.92 -3.60 -7.96
CA LEU A 130 25.11 -4.44 -7.79
C LEU A 130 24.86 -5.86 -8.31
N LEU A 131 23.74 -6.48 -7.92
CA LEU A 131 23.34 -7.80 -8.42
C LEU A 131 23.10 -7.76 -9.93
N GLY A 132 22.44 -6.72 -10.44
CA GLY A 132 22.22 -6.52 -11.86
C GLY A 132 23.52 -6.41 -12.66
N MET A 133 24.50 -5.69 -12.15
CA MET A 133 25.82 -5.57 -12.76
C MET A 133 26.57 -6.92 -12.79
N LEU A 134 26.58 -7.64 -11.66
CA LEU A 134 27.33 -8.90 -11.54
C LEU A 134 26.69 -10.03 -12.35
N HIS A 135 25.36 -10.08 -12.38
CA HIS A 135 24.61 -11.06 -13.19
C HIS A 135 24.37 -10.62 -14.64
N ARG A 136 24.69 -9.36 -14.98
CA ARG A 136 24.33 -8.69 -16.24
C ARG A 136 22.84 -8.67 -16.51
N ALA A 137 22.03 -8.53 -15.47
CA ALA A 137 20.58 -8.51 -15.52
C ALA A 137 20.03 -7.08 -15.38
N PRO A 138 19.03 -6.68 -16.17
CA PRO A 138 18.33 -5.41 -15.95
C PRO A 138 17.63 -5.42 -14.61
N TYR A 139 17.45 -4.24 -13.99
CA TYR A 139 16.60 -4.15 -12.82
C TYR A 139 15.50 -3.10 -12.98
N ILE A 140 14.35 -3.40 -12.43
CA ILE A 140 13.18 -2.55 -12.29
C ILE A 140 13.18 -2.00 -10.87
N TYR A 141 13.28 -0.68 -10.73
CA TYR A 141 13.13 -0.04 -9.43
C TYR A 141 11.67 0.38 -9.25
N ASN A 142 10.97 -0.26 -8.32
CA ASN A 142 9.55 0.00 -8.07
C ASN A 142 9.39 1.03 -6.96
N VAL A 143 8.96 2.24 -7.31
CA VAL A 143 8.81 3.38 -6.38
C VAL A 143 7.41 3.39 -5.80
N GLN A 144 7.29 2.92 -4.55
CA GLN A 144 6.03 3.00 -3.79
C GLN A 144 5.89 4.34 -3.06
N GLU A 145 7.03 4.95 -2.72
CA GLU A 145 7.15 6.27 -2.10
C GLU A 145 8.42 6.95 -2.60
N ILE A 146 8.38 8.26 -2.85
CA ILE A 146 9.56 9.00 -3.32
C ILE A 146 10.44 9.39 -2.13
N TYR A 147 11.54 8.67 -1.97
CA TYR A 147 12.59 8.97 -1.00
C TYR A 147 13.74 9.72 -1.71
N PRO A 148 14.31 10.77 -1.08
CA PRO A 148 14.13 11.18 0.32
C PRO A 148 12.99 12.18 0.58
N ASP A 149 12.23 12.61 -0.42
CA ASP A 149 11.25 13.69 -0.31
C ASP A 149 10.29 13.52 0.88
N ILE A 150 9.72 12.32 1.04
CA ILE A 150 8.81 12.03 2.15
C ILE A 150 9.51 12.15 3.50
N ALA A 151 10.73 11.64 3.63
CA ALA A 151 11.48 11.68 4.88
C ALA A 151 11.87 13.12 5.29
N VAL A 152 12.20 13.96 4.31
CA VAL A 152 12.51 15.38 4.52
C VAL A 152 11.25 16.14 4.93
N ARG A 153 10.14 15.93 4.22
CA ARG A 153 8.86 16.59 4.48
C ARG A 153 8.29 16.26 5.85
N LEU A 154 8.37 15.00 6.26
CA LEU A 154 7.98 14.56 7.61
C LEU A 154 8.98 14.95 8.70
N GLY A 155 10.08 15.65 8.35
CA GLY A 155 11.10 16.07 9.30
C GLY A 155 11.91 14.94 9.92
N ALA A 156 11.83 13.72 9.35
CA ALA A 156 12.59 12.56 9.81
C ALA A 156 14.09 12.69 9.52
N VAL A 157 14.47 13.46 8.49
CA VAL A 157 15.85 13.80 8.15
C VAL A 157 15.95 15.32 8.04
N ARG A 158 16.83 15.95 8.86
CA ARG A 158 16.99 17.41 8.92
C ARG A 158 18.41 17.88 8.56
N ASN A 159 19.38 17.00 8.64
CA ASN A 159 20.77 17.34 8.34
C ASN A 159 20.96 17.51 6.82
N ARG A 160 21.39 18.71 6.37
CA ARG A 160 21.54 19.04 4.96
C ARG A 160 22.51 18.12 4.22
N TRP A 161 23.62 17.75 4.85
CA TRP A 161 24.59 16.83 4.24
C TRP A 161 24.01 15.44 3.99
N VAL A 162 23.19 14.95 4.94
CA VAL A 162 22.49 13.67 4.78
C VAL A 162 21.44 13.78 3.69
N ILE A 163 20.70 14.87 3.63
CA ILE A 163 19.70 15.13 2.59
C ILE A 163 20.36 15.14 1.20
N ASP A 164 21.44 15.88 1.03
CA ASP A 164 22.18 15.96 -0.24
C ASP A 164 22.74 14.59 -0.66
N LEU A 165 23.25 13.82 0.30
CA LEU A 165 23.72 12.45 0.04
C LEU A 165 22.57 11.54 -0.42
N LEU A 166 21.41 11.64 0.21
CA LEU A 166 20.23 10.85 -0.16
C LEU A 166 19.71 11.24 -1.55
N TYR A 167 19.69 12.51 -1.92
CA TYR A 167 19.33 12.95 -3.28
C TYR A 167 20.33 12.47 -4.34
N ARG A 168 21.62 12.49 -4.03
CA ARG A 168 22.64 11.91 -4.94
C ARG A 168 22.45 10.40 -5.10
N LEU A 169 22.13 9.71 -4.01
CA LEU A 169 21.81 8.28 -4.03
C LEU A 169 20.55 8.00 -4.86
N GLU A 170 19.49 8.79 -4.68
CA GLU A 170 18.26 8.69 -5.47
C GLU A 170 18.55 8.82 -6.98
N THR A 171 19.26 9.89 -7.36
CA THR A 171 19.67 10.13 -8.74
C THR A 171 20.49 8.97 -9.30
N PHE A 172 21.43 8.44 -8.52
CA PHE A 172 22.22 7.28 -8.90
C PHE A 172 21.34 6.05 -9.16
N VAL A 173 20.45 5.70 -8.21
CA VAL A 173 19.56 4.53 -8.33
C VAL A 173 18.68 4.64 -9.57
N TYR A 174 18.03 5.80 -9.79
CA TYR A 174 17.20 6.01 -10.98
C TYR A 174 18.02 5.98 -12.29
N SER A 175 19.21 6.55 -12.30
CA SER A 175 20.05 6.56 -13.49
C SER A 175 20.49 5.17 -13.92
N LYS A 176 20.74 4.28 -12.93
CA LYS A 176 21.22 2.90 -13.17
C LYS A 176 20.09 1.91 -13.42
N ALA A 177 18.86 2.22 -13.03
CA ALA A 177 17.69 1.38 -13.30
C ALA A 177 17.44 1.25 -14.81
N SER A 178 17.10 0.05 -15.26
CA SER A 178 16.67 -0.20 -16.64
C SER A 178 15.24 0.28 -16.86
N ALA A 179 14.40 0.19 -15.83
CA ALA A 179 13.08 0.81 -15.74
C ALA A 179 12.80 1.26 -14.30
N VAL A 180 12.01 2.32 -14.17
CA VAL A 180 11.51 2.83 -12.89
C VAL A 180 9.99 2.79 -12.97
N THR A 181 9.35 2.00 -12.10
CA THR A 181 7.88 1.98 -12.03
C THR A 181 7.42 2.86 -10.88
N VAL A 182 6.38 3.62 -11.11
CA VAL A 182 5.71 4.49 -10.12
C VAL A 182 4.23 4.13 -10.06
N ILE A 183 3.61 4.33 -8.89
CA ILE A 183 2.22 3.90 -8.67
C ILE A 183 1.17 4.97 -9.01
N ALA A 184 1.60 6.18 -9.38
CA ALA A 184 0.70 7.27 -9.71
C ALA A 184 1.30 8.21 -10.77
N SER A 185 0.45 8.88 -11.55
CA SER A 185 0.91 9.76 -12.64
C SER A 185 1.68 10.97 -12.12
N ARG A 186 1.29 11.50 -10.96
CA ARG A 186 2.00 12.62 -10.35
C ARG A 186 3.40 12.23 -9.89
N MET A 187 3.58 11.03 -9.38
CA MET A 187 4.93 10.52 -9.07
C MET A 187 5.80 10.47 -10.34
N ARG A 188 5.21 10.06 -11.48
CA ARG A 188 5.91 10.12 -12.77
C ARG A 188 6.36 11.55 -13.11
N GLU A 189 5.47 12.54 -12.97
CA GLU A 189 5.79 13.94 -13.22
C GLU A 189 6.94 14.42 -12.32
N GLN A 190 6.90 14.08 -11.04
CA GLN A 190 7.96 14.41 -10.08
C GLN A 190 9.31 13.78 -10.48
N LEU A 191 9.33 12.50 -10.90
CA LEU A 191 10.56 11.86 -11.36
C LEU A 191 11.12 12.51 -12.65
N LEU A 192 10.24 12.91 -13.58
CA LEU A 192 10.65 13.64 -14.78
C LEU A 192 11.25 15.01 -14.42
N GLN A 193 10.68 15.74 -13.47
CA GLN A 193 11.24 17.01 -12.95
C GLN A 193 12.59 16.80 -12.27
N LYS A 194 12.84 15.64 -11.67
CA LYS A 194 14.14 15.23 -11.12
C LYS A 194 15.15 14.78 -12.20
N GLY A 195 14.79 14.84 -13.49
CA GLY A 195 15.65 14.50 -14.61
C GLY A 195 15.71 13.01 -14.96
N VAL A 196 14.80 12.18 -14.46
CA VAL A 196 14.69 10.78 -14.89
C VAL A 196 14.14 10.73 -16.31
N SER A 197 14.78 9.96 -17.21
CA SER A 197 14.36 9.85 -18.61
C SER A 197 12.93 9.30 -18.73
N LYS A 198 12.12 9.95 -19.59
CA LYS A 198 10.72 9.56 -19.84
C LYS A 198 10.56 8.09 -20.26
N ASP A 199 11.51 7.58 -21.03
CA ASP A 199 11.48 6.21 -21.56
C ASP A 199 11.72 5.14 -20.49
N LYS A 200 12.24 5.55 -19.33
CA LYS A 200 12.46 4.65 -18.19
C LYS A 200 11.31 4.64 -17.18
N VAL A 201 10.46 5.68 -17.15
CA VAL A 201 9.43 5.83 -16.12
C VAL A 201 8.10 5.28 -16.62
N HIS A 202 7.63 4.22 -15.98
CA HIS A 202 6.36 3.54 -16.25
C HIS A 202 5.40 3.75 -15.09
N VAL A 203 4.17 4.15 -15.38
CA VAL A 203 3.10 4.21 -14.35
C VAL A 203 2.44 2.84 -14.30
N ILE A 204 2.73 2.08 -13.25
CA ILE A 204 2.08 0.79 -12.96
C ILE A 204 1.51 0.90 -11.55
N PRO A 205 0.21 1.14 -11.39
CA PRO A 205 -0.40 1.41 -10.10
C PRO A 205 -0.41 0.18 -9.19
N ASN A 206 -0.71 0.39 -7.92
CA ASN A 206 -1.10 -0.71 -7.05
C ASN A 206 -2.48 -1.22 -7.48
N PHE A 207 -2.82 -2.43 -7.08
CA PHE A 207 -3.99 -3.16 -7.56
C PHE A 207 -4.81 -3.77 -6.43
N VAL A 208 -5.94 -4.33 -6.77
CA VAL A 208 -6.81 -5.08 -5.87
C VAL A 208 -7.27 -6.37 -6.54
N ASP A 209 -7.37 -7.45 -5.76
CA ASP A 209 -8.02 -8.67 -6.22
C ASP A 209 -9.54 -8.46 -6.22
N VAL A 210 -10.09 -8.30 -7.42
CA VAL A 210 -11.51 -8.03 -7.64
C VAL A 210 -12.37 -9.30 -7.60
N SER A 211 -11.75 -10.47 -7.49
CA SER A 211 -12.44 -11.75 -7.28
C SER A 211 -12.65 -12.03 -5.79
N ASP A 212 -11.74 -11.59 -4.93
CA ASP A 212 -11.84 -11.72 -3.48
C ASP A 212 -12.76 -10.63 -2.88
N LEU A 213 -12.61 -9.39 -3.37
CA LEU A 213 -13.41 -8.26 -2.92
C LEU A 213 -14.52 -7.97 -3.93
N VAL A 214 -15.70 -8.47 -3.61
CA VAL A 214 -16.90 -8.34 -4.45
C VAL A 214 -17.99 -7.55 -3.74
N PRO A 215 -18.95 -6.94 -4.48
CA PRO A 215 -20.12 -6.34 -3.89
C PRO A 215 -20.95 -7.38 -3.14
N LEU A 216 -21.19 -7.13 -1.86
CA LEU A 216 -22.01 -7.97 -0.99
C LEU A 216 -23.21 -7.17 -0.48
N LYS A 217 -24.25 -7.88 -0.02
CA LYS A 217 -25.40 -7.25 0.65
C LYS A 217 -24.97 -6.61 1.97
N LYS A 218 -25.57 -5.48 2.31
CA LYS A 218 -25.35 -4.79 3.58
C LYS A 218 -25.81 -5.63 4.77
N ASP A 219 -26.92 -6.36 4.63
CA ASP A 219 -27.36 -7.35 5.61
C ASP A 219 -26.46 -8.58 5.54
N ASN A 220 -25.45 -8.61 6.38
CA ASN A 220 -24.45 -9.68 6.49
C ASN A 220 -24.06 -9.92 7.96
N TYR A 221 -23.23 -10.93 8.20
CA TYR A 221 -22.76 -11.26 9.55
C TYR A 221 -22.09 -10.08 10.26
N PHE A 222 -21.22 -9.33 9.56
CA PHE A 222 -20.49 -8.21 10.16
C PHE A 222 -21.43 -7.08 10.57
N SER A 223 -22.38 -6.69 9.70
CA SER A 223 -23.33 -5.62 9.99
C SER A 223 -24.25 -5.95 11.15
N ARG A 224 -24.70 -7.21 11.24
CA ARG A 224 -25.55 -7.68 12.36
C ARG A 224 -24.77 -7.76 13.67
N LYS A 225 -23.56 -8.31 13.65
CA LYS A 225 -22.67 -8.43 14.82
C LYS A 225 -22.37 -7.09 15.49
N HIS A 226 -22.25 -6.03 14.69
CA HIS A 226 -21.86 -4.70 15.16
C HIS A 226 -23.03 -3.70 15.17
N ASN A 227 -24.28 -4.15 15.05
CA ASN A 227 -25.50 -3.31 15.07
C ASN A 227 -25.49 -2.19 14.02
N LEU A 228 -24.98 -2.48 12.81
CA LEU A 228 -24.87 -1.53 11.70
C LEU A 228 -26.04 -1.64 10.72
N TYR A 229 -26.77 -2.75 10.76
CA TYR A 229 -27.93 -2.97 9.91
C TYR A 229 -29.03 -1.95 10.18
N GLY A 230 -29.60 -1.40 9.10
CA GLY A 230 -30.66 -0.38 9.19
C GLY A 230 -30.19 1.05 9.43
N LYS A 231 -28.88 1.28 9.64
CA LYS A 231 -28.28 2.61 9.83
C LYS A 231 -27.52 3.03 8.57
N PHE A 232 -27.38 4.33 8.32
CA PHE A 232 -26.44 4.85 7.33
C PHE A 232 -25.04 4.84 7.95
N VAL A 233 -24.17 3.99 7.44
CA VAL A 233 -22.83 3.74 8.01
C VAL A 233 -21.75 4.50 7.24
N VAL A 234 -21.10 5.44 7.92
CA VAL A 234 -19.89 6.12 7.42
C VAL A 234 -18.66 5.43 8.00
N SER A 235 -17.80 4.88 7.16
CA SER A 235 -16.70 4.04 7.65
C SER A 235 -15.32 4.53 7.26
N TYR A 236 -14.36 4.25 8.15
CA TYR A 236 -12.93 4.29 7.88
C TYR A 236 -12.30 2.93 8.21
N ALA A 237 -11.43 2.43 7.33
CA ALA A 237 -10.64 1.24 7.59
C ALA A 237 -9.17 1.46 7.24
N GLY A 238 -8.25 1.20 8.18
CA GLY A 238 -6.83 1.29 7.92
C GLY A 238 -5.95 1.68 9.09
N ASN A 239 -4.72 2.12 8.78
CA ASN A 239 -3.75 2.56 9.77
C ASN A 239 -4.21 3.87 10.44
N MET A 240 -4.16 3.93 11.76
CA MET A 240 -4.47 5.11 12.58
C MET A 240 -3.18 5.89 12.88
N GLY A 241 -2.64 6.51 11.84
CA GLY A 241 -1.41 7.30 11.90
C GLY A 241 -1.64 8.80 11.65
N PRO A 242 -0.64 9.66 11.95
CA PRO A 242 -0.75 11.12 11.81
C PRO A 242 -1.09 11.59 10.39
N THR A 243 -0.67 10.82 9.39
CA THR A 243 -0.85 11.14 7.97
C THR A 243 -2.29 10.97 7.49
N GLN A 244 -3.21 10.55 8.36
CA GLN A 244 -4.61 10.28 7.99
C GLN A 244 -5.56 11.39 8.43
N GLY A 245 -5.21 12.25 9.40
CA GLY A 245 -6.09 13.32 9.88
C GLY A 245 -7.43 12.82 10.43
N LEU A 246 -7.43 11.70 11.16
CA LEU A 246 -8.66 11.02 11.62
C LEU A 246 -9.42 11.77 12.68
N GLU A 247 -8.79 12.77 13.31
CA GLU A 247 -9.42 13.67 14.24
C GLU A 247 -10.60 14.41 13.60
N HIS A 248 -10.46 14.81 12.33
CA HIS A 248 -11.55 15.48 11.60
C HIS A 248 -12.75 14.58 11.37
N PHE A 249 -12.54 13.26 11.21
CA PHE A 249 -13.64 12.30 11.09
C PHE A 249 -14.44 12.19 12.38
N ILE A 250 -13.76 12.19 13.55
CA ILE A 250 -14.42 12.17 14.85
C ILE A 250 -15.12 13.51 15.13
N ASP A 251 -14.52 14.64 14.73
CA ASP A 251 -15.12 15.95 14.89
C ASP A 251 -16.38 16.12 14.01
N ALA A 252 -16.37 15.60 12.79
CA ALA A 252 -17.57 15.53 11.95
C ALA A 252 -18.66 14.66 12.58
N ALA A 253 -18.28 13.52 13.17
CA ALA A 253 -19.24 12.68 13.92
C ALA A 253 -19.85 13.44 15.11
N LYS A 254 -19.05 14.27 15.81
CA LYS A 254 -19.56 15.13 16.88
C LYS A 254 -20.59 16.15 16.38
N LEU A 255 -20.36 16.76 15.22
CA LEU A 255 -21.33 17.70 14.62
C LEU A 255 -22.64 16.99 14.24
N LEU A 256 -22.57 15.73 13.86
CA LEU A 256 -23.70 14.93 13.40
C LEU A 256 -24.30 14.02 14.48
N ARG A 257 -23.94 14.18 15.74
CA ARG A 257 -24.37 13.28 16.83
C ARG A 257 -25.88 13.27 17.10
N GLU A 258 -26.59 14.35 16.77
CA GLU A 258 -28.05 14.48 16.93
C GLU A 258 -28.82 13.93 15.69
N GLU A 259 -28.11 13.56 14.62
CA GLU A 259 -28.72 13.06 13.39
C GLU A 259 -29.08 11.59 13.52
N VAL A 260 -30.38 11.33 13.50
CA VAL A 260 -30.91 9.96 13.68
C VAL A 260 -30.58 9.09 12.47
N GLY A 261 -30.09 7.88 12.73
CA GLY A 261 -29.87 6.87 11.71
C GLY A 261 -28.48 6.90 11.07
N ILE A 262 -27.59 7.82 11.45
CA ILE A 262 -26.18 7.82 11.03
C ILE A 262 -25.34 7.08 12.08
N CYS A 263 -24.48 6.18 11.62
CA CYS A 263 -23.52 5.47 12.46
C CYS A 263 -22.11 5.62 11.88
N PHE A 264 -21.14 5.86 12.74
CA PHE A 264 -19.74 5.96 12.38
C PHE A 264 -19.01 4.66 12.71
N LEU A 265 -18.19 4.17 11.80
CA LEU A 265 -17.42 2.95 11.97
C LEU A 265 -15.93 3.24 11.70
N MET A 266 -15.08 3.03 12.69
CA MET A 266 -13.63 3.14 12.51
C MET A 266 -12.96 1.81 12.84
N MET A 267 -12.24 1.25 11.87
CA MET A 267 -11.56 -0.05 11.99
C MET A 267 -10.07 0.10 11.71
N GLY A 268 -9.23 -0.41 12.59
CA GLY A 268 -7.79 -0.39 12.37
C GLY A 268 -6.97 -0.35 13.64
N ASP A 269 -5.69 -0.04 13.45
CA ASP A 269 -4.73 0.14 14.54
C ASP A 269 -3.67 1.18 14.12
N GLY A 270 -2.90 1.66 15.07
CA GLY A 270 -1.82 2.62 14.82
C GLY A 270 -1.49 3.44 16.06
N ILE A 271 -0.47 4.28 15.92
CA ILE A 271 0.05 5.06 17.07
C ILE A 271 -0.96 6.05 17.65
N LEU A 272 -1.97 6.47 16.88
CA LEU A 272 -3.01 7.39 17.34
C LEU A 272 -4.25 6.66 17.89
N ARG A 273 -4.30 5.32 17.85
CA ARG A 273 -5.51 4.55 18.21
C ARG A 273 -6.06 4.93 19.59
N GLU A 274 -5.20 5.03 20.57
CA GLU A 274 -5.62 5.35 21.94
C GLU A 274 -6.10 6.81 22.07
N VAL A 275 -5.42 7.75 21.41
CA VAL A 275 -5.81 9.16 21.39
C VAL A 275 -7.18 9.34 20.73
N LEU A 276 -7.43 8.64 19.62
CA LEU A 276 -8.71 8.68 18.92
C LEU A 276 -9.84 8.08 19.78
N ARG A 277 -9.58 6.95 20.46
CA ARG A 277 -10.53 6.32 21.38
C ARG A 277 -10.96 7.30 22.49
N GLN A 278 -9.98 7.95 23.14
CA GLN A 278 -10.25 8.93 24.20
C GLN A 278 -11.04 10.14 23.69
N ARG A 279 -10.83 10.54 22.42
CA ARG A 279 -11.60 11.64 21.82
C ARG A 279 -13.06 11.24 21.58
N ILE A 280 -13.32 10.01 21.11
CA ILE A 280 -14.69 9.46 20.94
C ILE A 280 -15.41 9.42 22.28
N GLU A 281 -14.76 8.88 23.32
CA GLU A 281 -15.32 8.81 24.67
C GLU A 281 -15.62 10.20 25.26
N ARG A 282 -14.69 11.15 25.09
CA ARG A 282 -14.88 12.54 25.55
C ARG A 282 -16.09 13.22 24.93
N TYR A 283 -16.38 12.91 23.66
CA TYR A 283 -17.52 13.49 22.96
C TYR A 283 -18.83 12.73 23.18
N ILE A 284 -18.78 11.59 23.88
CA ILE A 284 -19.94 10.73 24.19
C ILE A 284 -20.67 10.37 22.88
N LEU A 285 -19.93 9.84 21.91
CA LEU A 285 -20.48 9.45 20.61
C LEU A 285 -21.06 8.03 20.68
N GLU A 286 -22.36 7.91 20.98
CA GLU A 286 -23.06 6.63 21.15
C GLU A 286 -23.13 5.82 19.84
N GLU A 287 -23.32 6.50 18.71
CA GLU A 287 -23.39 5.90 17.38
C GLU A 287 -22.01 5.80 16.68
N PHE A 288 -20.93 5.56 17.48
CA PHE A 288 -19.58 5.38 16.98
C PHE A 288 -19.03 4.00 17.34
N VAL A 289 -18.84 3.14 16.34
CA VAL A 289 -18.28 1.79 16.48
C VAL A 289 -16.77 1.84 16.21
N PHE A 290 -15.96 1.51 17.22
CA PHE A 290 -14.50 1.55 17.16
C PHE A 290 -13.89 0.17 17.31
N LEU A 291 -13.31 -0.38 16.23
CA LEU A 291 -12.85 -1.77 16.15
C LEU A 291 -11.35 -1.86 15.87
N PRO A 292 -10.68 -2.94 16.27
CA PRO A 292 -9.31 -3.24 15.85
C PRO A 292 -9.28 -3.63 14.36
N TYR A 293 -8.08 -3.92 13.82
CA TYR A 293 -7.95 -4.53 12.51
C TYR A 293 -8.82 -5.78 12.40
N GLN A 294 -9.53 -5.90 11.30
CA GLN A 294 -10.35 -7.06 10.99
C GLN A 294 -9.54 -8.05 10.13
N GLN A 295 -9.86 -9.31 10.22
CA GLN A 295 -9.30 -10.33 9.34
C GLN A 295 -9.64 -10.00 7.88
N TYR A 296 -8.72 -10.25 6.96
CA TYR A 296 -8.90 -9.93 5.55
C TYR A 296 -10.17 -10.57 4.96
N SER A 297 -10.48 -11.80 5.36
CA SER A 297 -11.70 -12.52 4.95
C SER A 297 -13.03 -11.83 5.34
N LEU A 298 -13.00 -10.96 6.36
CA LEU A 298 -14.16 -10.18 6.78
C LEU A 298 -14.26 -8.81 6.11
N MET A 299 -13.19 -8.37 5.43
CA MET A 299 -13.15 -7.00 4.88
C MET A 299 -14.23 -6.76 3.81
N GLY A 300 -14.55 -7.75 2.98
CA GLY A 300 -15.66 -7.64 2.03
C GLY A 300 -17.01 -7.37 2.72
N GLN A 301 -17.28 -8.06 3.84
CA GLN A 301 -18.48 -7.84 4.64
C GLN A 301 -18.46 -6.49 5.38
N ALA A 302 -17.31 -6.07 5.87
CA ALA A 302 -17.14 -4.78 6.55
C ALA A 302 -17.38 -3.61 5.59
N TYR A 303 -16.81 -3.65 4.37
CA TYR A 303 -17.11 -2.65 3.34
C TYR A 303 -18.59 -2.73 2.92
N ALA A 304 -19.15 -3.92 2.76
CA ALA A 304 -20.56 -4.09 2.41
C ALA A 304 -21.52 -3.52 3.48
N ALA A 305 -21.12 -3.51 4.76
CA ALA A 305 -21.87 -2.89 5.84
C ALA A 305 -21.88 -1.36 5.78
N SER A 306 -20.99 -0.75 4.99
CA SER A 306 -20.80 0.70 4.88
C SER A 306 -21.59 1.29 3.72
N ASP A 307 -22.19 2.46 3.91
CA ASP A 307 -22.87 3.23 2.87
C ASP A 307 -21.96 4.30 2.27
N LEU A 308 -21.00 4.78 3.06
CA LEU A 308 -19.99 5.75 2.65
C LEU A 308 -18.65 5.39 3.26
N CYS A 309 -17.60 5.33 2.45
CA CYS A 309 -16.26 5.00 2.92
C CYS A 309 -15.33 6.22 2.83
N LEU A 310 -14.75 6.59 3.98
CA LEU A 310 -13.84 7.71 4.08
C LEU A 310 -12.41 7.30 3.70
N VAL A 311 -11.77 8.10 2.83
CA VAL A 311 -10.36 7.96 2.46
C VAL A 311 -9.65 9.29 2.74
N PRO A 312 -9.19 9.49 3.98
CA PRO A 312 -8.53 10.74 4.35
C PRO A 312 -7.03 10.69 4.10
N GLN A 313 -6.48 11.85 3.73
CA GLN A 313 -5.07 12.17 3.65
C GLN A 313 -4.82 13.51 4.34
N ALA A 314 -3.84 13.59 5.23
CA ALA A 314 -3.45 14.88 5.81
C ALA A 314 -2.88 15.81 4.73
N ILE A 315 -2.97 17.12 4.95
CA ILE A 315 -2.54 18.17 4.00
C ILE A 315 -1.09 17.93 3.53
N GLU A 316 -0.22 17.49 4.42
CA GLU A 316 1.21 17.31 4.17
C GLU A 316 1.53 16.05 3.31
N THR A 317 0.56 15.14 3.18
CA THR A 317 0.75 13.84 2.49
C THR A 317 -0.12 13.63 1.27
N GLY A 318 -1.04 14.54 0.97
CA GLY A 318 -2.00 14.45 -0.14
C GLY A 318 -1.40 14.36 -1.55
N PHE A 319 -0.09 14.50 -1.68
CA PHE A 319 0.61 14.49 -2.97
C PHE A 319 1.36 13.19 -3.28
N GLU A 320 1.39 12.21 -2.38
CA GLU A 320 2.41 11.17 -2.46
C GLU A 320 1.99 9.91 -3.19
N ALA A 321 0.77 9.48 -3.04
CA ALA A 321 0.23 8.32 -3.76
C ALA A 321 -1.27 8.16 -3.50
N VAL A 322 -1.93 7.42 -4.34
CA VAL A 322 -3.30 6.97 -4.10
C VAL A 322 -3.28 5.89 -3.01
N PRO A 323 -3.96 6.07 -1.87
CA PRO A 323 -4.02 5.05 -0.83
C PRO A 323 -4.66 3.77 -1.35
N SER A 324 -3.99 2.62 -1.22
CA SER A 324 -4.47 1.34 -1.77
C SER A 324 -5.85 0.92 -1.25
N LYS A 325 -6.30 1.44 -0.10
CA LYS A 325 -7.64 1.19 0.44
C LYS A 325 -8.77 1.64 -0.50
N VAL A 326 -8.55 2.70 -1.33
CA VAL A 326 -9.57 3.19 -2.25
C VAL A 326 -9.95 2.12 -3.28
N TYR A 327 -8.99 1.36 -3.78
CA TYR A 327 -9.25 0.27 -4.72
C TYR A 327 -10.10 -0.83 -4.11
N ARG A 328 -9.88 -1.14 -2.82
CA ARG A 328 -10.69 -2.13 -2.08
C ARG A 328 -12.12 -1.66 -1.86
N ILE A 329 -12.31 -0.39 -1.53
CA ILE A 329 -13.64 0.23 -1.39
C ILE A 329 -14.39 0.18 -2.72
N MET A 330 -13.74 0.62 -3.81
CA MET A 330 -14.30 0.58 -5.16
C MET A 330 -14.60 -0.86 -5.60
N ALA A 331 -13.73 -1.83 -5.27
CA ALA A 331 -13.96 -3.24 -5.56
C ALA A 331 -15.22 -3.79 -4.89
N CYS A 332 -15.59 -3.30 -3.72
CA CYS A 332 -16.83 -3.64 -3.03
C CYS A 332 -18.05 -2.81 -3.48
N ALA A 333 -17.94 -2.03 -4.56
CA ALA A 333 -18.97 -1.10 -5.05
C ALA A 333 -19.47 -0.14 -3.95
N ARG A 334 -18.57 0.39 -3.13
CA ARG A 334 -18.91 1.40 -2.11
C ARG A 334 -18.44 2.78 -2.54
N PRO A 335 -19.25 3.82 -2.31
CA PRO A 335 -18.87 5.18 -2.66
C PRO A 335 -17.75 5.68 -1.74
N VAL A 336 -16.90 6.53 -2.30
CA VAL A 336 -15.73 7.09 -1.64
C VAL A 336 -16.00 8.56 -1.27
N LEU A 337 -15.74 8.92 -0.02
CA LEU A 337 -15.57 10.31 0.37
C LEU A 337 -14.09 10.54 0.69
N ALA A 338 -13.39 11.17 -0.24
CA ALA A 338 -11.99 11.50 -0.05
C ALA A 338 -11.83 12.82 0.71
N VAL A 339 -10.91 12.85 1.69
CA VAL A 339 -10.46 14.11 2.31
C VAL A 339 -9.05 14.34 1.84
N THR A 340 -8.86 15.22 0.86
CA THR A 340 -7.58 15.38 0.18
C THR A 340 -7.49 16.72 -0.55
N ASP A 341 -6.27 17.11 -0.99
CA ASP A 341 -6.07 18.26 -1.87
C ASP A 341 -6.71 18.01 -3.24
N GLN A 342 -7.30 19.06 -3.82
CA GLN A 342 -7.98 19.01 -5.12
C GLN A 342 -7.06 18.56 -6.27
N ASN A 343 -5.76 18.82 -6.15
CA ASN A 343 -4.75 18.45 -7.14
C ASN A 343 -4.11 17.06 -6.87
N SER A 344 -4.57 16.30 -5.88
CA SER A 344 -4.04 15.00 -5.56
C SER A 344 -4.44 13.93 -6.59
N ASP A 345 -3.64 12.88 -6.70
CA ASP A 345 -4.01 11.70 -7.50
C ASP A 345 -5.27 11.01 -6.97
N LEU A 346 -5.56 11.12 -5.67
CA LEU A 346 -6.79 10.60 -5.08
C LEU A 346 -8.02 11.39 -5.53
N ALA A 347 -7.97 12.74 -5.51
CA ALA A 347 -9.07 13.57 -6.01
C ALA A 347 -9.34 13.32 -7.49
N ARG A 348 -8.27 13.19 -8.29
CA ARG A 348 -8.37 12.84 -9.71
C ARG A 348 -9.01 11.48 -9.92
N LEU A 349 -8.57 10.45 -9.19
CA LEU A 349 -9.14 9.10 -9.28
C LEU A 349 -10.64 9.11 -8.95
N VAL A 350 -11.05 9.77 -7.85
CA VAL A 350 -12.46 9.83 -7.45
C VAL A 350 -13.31 10.50 -8.52
N SER A 351 -12.79 11.56 -9.15
CA SER A 351 -13.48 12.28 -10.22
C SER A 351 -13.56 11.48 -11.53
N GLU A 352 -12.43 10.90 -11.97
CA GLU A 352 -12.38 10.09 -13.22
C GLU A 352 -13.24 8.82 -13.12
N ALA A 353 -13.22 8.17 -11.95
CA ALA A 353 -14.03 6.98 -11.71
C ALA A 353 -15.49 7.29 -11.39
N SER A 354 -15.85 8.57 -11.19
CA SER A 354 -17.18 8.99 -10.72
C SER A 354 -17.64 8.19 -9.49
N CYS A 355 -16.70 7.82 -8.60
CA CYS A 355 -16.94 6.87 -7.53
C CYS A 355 -17.28 7.52 -6.17
N GLY A 356 -17.53 8.83 -6.16
CA GLY A 356 -17.83 9.58 -4.96
C GLY A 356 -17.51 11.07 -5.07
N ALA A 357 -17.08 11.65 -3.97
CA ALA A 357 -16.69 13.07 -3.90
C ALA A 357 -15.40 13.26 -3.11
N PHE A 358 -14.83 14.46 -3.16
CA PHE A 358 -13.73 14.84 -2.28
C PHE A 358 -14.01 16.17 -1.59
N VAL A 359 -13.45 16.34 -0.41
CA VAL A 359 -13.43 17.60 0.37
C VAL A 359 -12.00 17.93 0.75
N LEU A 360 -11.75 19.24 0.94
CA LEU A 360 -10.42 19.68 1.37
C LEU A 360 -10.16 19.25 2.83
N PRO A 361 -8.93 18.88 3.19
CA PRO A 361 -8.54 18.66 4.59
C PRO A 361 -8.76 19.91 5.44
N ALA A 362 -8.98 19.73 6.73
CA ALA A 362 -9.19 20.79 7.72
C ALA A 362 -10.56 21.53 7.69
N SER A 363 -11.52 21.10 6.89
CA SER A 363 -12.89 21.63 6.93
C SER A 363 -13.86 20.59 7.47
N VAL A 364 -14.00 20.55 8.79
CA VAL A 364 -14.86 19.59 9.50
C VAL A 364 -16.33 19.80 9.14
N GLU A 365 -16.76 21.06 9.02
CA GLU A 365 -18.14 21.45 8.68
C GLU A 365 -18.49 20.96 7.26
N VAL A 366 -17.59 21.16 6.29
CA VAL A 366 -17.79 20.69 4.91
C VAL A 366 -17.79 19.16 4.85
N LEU A 367 -16.97 18.49 5.65
CA LEU A 367 -16.99 17.02 5.76
C LEU A 367 -18.34 16.55 6.31
N ALA A 368 -18.83 17.16 7.40
CA ALA A 368 -20.13 16.84 7.99
C ALA A 368 -21.28 17.10 7.00
N GLU A 369 -21.28 18.26 6.31
CA GLU A 369 -22.28 18.57 5.28
C GLU A 369 -22.28 17.53 4.13
N MET A 370 -21.10 17.08 3.67
CA MET A 370 -21.01 16.08 2.61
C MET A 370 -21.53 14.73 3.07
N ILE A 371 -21.29 14.34 4.33
CA ILE A 371 -21.87 13.12 4.93
C ILE A 371 -23.41 13.23 4.96
N MET A 372 -23.95 14.39 5.35
CA MET A 372 -25.39 14.62 5.34
C MET A 372 -26.00 14.54 3.94
N ARG A 373 -25.34 15.14 2.94
CA ARG A 373 -25.75 15.04 1.52
C ARG A 373 -25.77 13.57 1.06
N ALA A 374 -24.78 12.77 1.45
CA ALA A 374 -24.74 11.36 1.13
C ALA A 374 -25.87 10.58 1.81
N HIS A 375 -26.17 10.88 3.08
CA HIS A 375 -27.29 10.30 3.80
C HIS A 375 -28.64 10.62 3.17
N GLN A 376 -28.85 11.87 2.73
CA GLN A 376 -30.10 12.32 2.09
C GLN A 376 -30.27 11.79 0.66
N ASN A 377 -29.17 11.48 -0.05
CA ASN A 377 -29.15 11.07 -1.46
C ASN A 377 -28.54 9.68 -1.66
N GLN A 378 -28.91 8.71 -0.82
CA GLN A 378 -28.27 7.37 -0.76
C GLN A 378 -28.24 6.66 -2.11
N GLN A 379 -29.30 6.77 -2.92
CA GLN A 379 -29.36 6.14 -4.23
C GLN A 379 -28.25 6.66 -5.16
N GLN A 380 -28.08 7.99 -5.25
CA GLN A 380 -27.04 8.61 -6.09
C GLN A 380 -25.64 8.14 -5.67
N TRP A 381 -25.37 8.09 -4.35
CA TRP A 381 -24.09 7.63 -3.85
C TRP A 381 -23.85 6.15 -4.09
N GLN A 382 -24.90 5.33 -4.01
CA GLN A 382 -24.81 3.91 -4.39
C GLN A 382 -24.46 3.73 -5.88
N GLU A 383 -25.02 4.54 -6.77
CA GLU A 383 -24.68 4.55 -8.19
C GLU A 383 -23.20 4.93 -8.41
N MET A 384 -22.69 5.91 -7.67
CA MET A 384 -21.25 6.24 -7.66
C MET A 384 -20.39 5.04 -7.22
N GLY A 385 -20.82 4.30 -6.21
CA GLY A 385 -20.14 3.07 -5.78
C GLY A 385 -20.06 2.02 -6.89
N ILE A 386 -21.14 1.84 -7.66
CA ILE A 386 -21.19 0.93 -8.81
C ILE A 386 -20.23 1.40 -9.92
N ALA A 387 -20.25 2.69 -10.26
CA ALA A 387 -19.30 3.28 -11.23
C ALA A 387 -17.84 3.05 -10.79
N GLY A 388 -17.56 3.22 -9.50
CA GLY A 388 -16.26 2.89 -8.91
C GLY A 388 -15.85 1.44 -9.14
N ARG A 389 -16.77 0.49 -8.95
CA ARG A 389 -16.51 -0.93 -9.22
C ARG A 389 -16.14 -1.20 -10.68
N GLU A 390 -16.88 -0.64 -11.61
CA GLU A 390 -16.62 -0.80 -13.05
C GLU A 390 -15.24 -0.25 -13.41
N TYR A 391 -14.90 0.92 -12.86
CA TYR A 391 -13.62 1.56 -13.10
C TYR A 391 -12.45 0.75 -12.55
N VAL A 392 -12.54 0.29 -11.30
CA VAL A 392 -11.45 -0.47 -10.65
C VAL A 392 -11.23 -1.82 -11.30
N VAL A 393 -12.28 -2.51 -11.73
CA VAL A 393 -12.18 -3.78 -12.48
C VAL A 393 -11.44 -3.58 -13.80
N ARG A 394 -11.69 -2.47 -14.50
CA ARG A 394 -11.06 -2.18 -15.79
C ARG A 394 -9.60 -1.77 -15.67
N HIS A 395 -9.24 -0.97 -14.63
CA HIS A 395 -7.97 -0.26 -14.58
C HIS A 395 -7.02 -0.74 -13.47
N TYR A 396 -7.56 -1.31 -12.37
CA TYR A 396 -6.79 -1.63 -11.16
C TYR A 396 -7.00 -3.07 -10.69
N ALA A 397 -7.64 -3.91 -11.52
CA ALA A 397 -7.72 -5.33 -11.23
C ALA A 397 -6.31 -5.95 -11.20
N ARG A 398 -6.08 -6.86 -10.26
CA ARG A 398 -4.81 -7.54 -10.07
C ARG A 398 -4.24 -8.10 -11.37
N GLU A 399 -5.04 -8.85 -12.13
CA GLU A 399 -4.63 -9.44 -13.40
C GLU A 399 -4.21 -8.37 -14.43
N THR A 400 -4.99 -7.29 -14.56
CA THR A 400 -4.70 -6.18 -15.48
C THR A 400 -3.37 -5.52 -15.16
N VAL A 401 -3.09 -5.27 -13.88
CA VAL A 401 -1.89 -4.55 -13.47
C VAL A 401 -0.66 -5.46 -13.45
N THR A 402 -0.79 -6.70 -12.99
CA THR A 402 0.34 -7.64 -12.97
C THR A 402 0.78 -8.04 -14.39
N ASN A 403 -0.14 -8.03 -15.37
CA ASN A 403 0.20 -8.19 -16.79
C ASN A 403 1.12 -7.08 -17.30
N GLN A 404 0.97 -5.83 -16.84
CA GLN A 404 1.88 -4.73 -17.22
C GLN A 404 3.33 -4.99 -16.74
N TYR A 405 3.49 -5.62 -15.55
CA TYR A 405 4.82 -6.07 -15.10
C TYR A 405 5.36 -7.20 -15.96
N HIS A 406 4.52 -8.16 -16.35
CA HIS A 406 4.91 -9.23 -17.27
C HIS A 406 5.43 -8.64 -18.59
N GLU A 407 4.69 -7.74 -19.24
CA GLU A 407 5.08 -7.09 -20.50
C GLU A 407 6.38 -6.29 -20.37
N LEU A 408 6.54 -5.58 -19.26
CA LEU A 408 7.78 -4.81 -18.98
C LEU A 408 8.97 -5.76 -18.82
N ILE A 409 8.81 -6.88 -18.12
CA ILE A 409 9.85 -7.90 -17.94
C ILE A 409 10.26 -8.48 -19.30
N GLU A 410 9.30 -8.93 -20.11
CA GLU A 410 9.57 -9.49 -21.44
C GLU A 410 10.31 -8.48 -22.33
N THR A 411 9.91 -7.20 -22.27
CA THR A 411 10.58 -6.11 -23.02
C THR A 411 12.04 -5.92 -22.56
N LEU A 412 12.32 -5.97 -21.27
CA LEU A 412 13.67 -5.76 -20.74
C LEU A 412 14.57 -6.96 -20.99
N VAL A 413 14.03 -8.16 -20.86
CA VAL A 413 14.78 -9.42 -21.10
C VAL A 413 15.13 -9.56 -22.59
N SER A 414 14.20 -9.26 -23.50
CA SER A 414 14.46 -9.29 -24.95
C SER A 414 15.54 -8.30 -25.36
N LYS A 415 15.55 -7.08 -24.83
CA LYS A 415 16.58 -6.06 -25.09
C LYS A 415 17.95 -6.45 -24.54
N SER A 416 18.00 -7.29 -23.50
CA SER A 416 19.26 -7.78 -22.93
C SER A 416 19.85 -8.99 -23.68
N GLY A 417 19.20 -9.49 -24.72
CA GLY A 417 19.66 -10.62 -25.54
C GLY A 417 19.59 -11.98 -24.85
N ARG A 418 18.64 -12.16 -23.96
CA ARG A 418 18.42 -13.38 -23.16
C ARG A 418 17.06 -14.01 -23.37
#